data_897f6ebe2384550e94b48a29d54d88f4
#
_entry.id   897f6ebe2384550e94b48a29d54d88f4
#
_cell.length_a   1.000
_cell.length_b   1.000
_cell.length_c   1.000
_cell.angle_alpha   90.00
_cell.angle_beta   90.00
_cell.angle_gamma   90.00
#
_symmetry.space_group_name_H-M   'P 1'
#
loop_
_entity.id
_entity.type
_entity.pdbx_description
1 polymer ?
#
loop_
_entity_poly.entity_id
_entity_poly.type
_entity_poly.pdbx_seq_one_letter_code
_entity_poly.pdbx_strand_id
1 'polypeptide(L)'
;KSTQPRVRYYTMGSNKWQQATSFPLPNTEIKNFYLASAGKANTRNGDGKLSLTTPAKDMPDAFTYDPMNPVSSLGGNVCCTGNAVQGGSFDQSQMELRNDILVYTSEQLAEGVEISGFIESTLFVSSTGLDTDVTIKLIDVYPDGKAYNLDETIQRLRYREGYDKEVFMEKNKVYKVDLTPMVTS
;
A
#
# COMPACT_ATOMS: atom_id res chain seq x y z
N LYS A 1 26.25 30.96 0.85
CA LYS A 1 24.87 30.40 0.89
C LYS A 1 24.73 29.49 -0.33
N SER A 2 24.22 28.25 -0.14
CA SER A 2 23.98 27.33 -1.26
C SER A 2 22.91 27.92 -2.19
N THR A 3 23.18 27.91 -3.47
CA THR A 3 22.23 28.29 -4.54
C THR A 3 21.36 27.10 -4.95
N GLN A 4 21.61 25.93 -4.38
CA GLN A 4 20.86 24.71 -4.68
C GLN A 4 19.46 24.76 -4.04
N PRO A 5 18.44 24.23 -4.73
CA PRO A 5 17.10 24.11 -4.15
C PRO A 5 17.13 23.21 -2.92
N ARG A 6 16.21 23.42 -1.98
CA ARG A 6 16.15 22.61 -0.75
C ARG A 6 15.71 21.17 -0.98
N VAL A 7 14.87 20.97 -1.97
CA VAL A 7 14.32 19.65 -2.33
C VAL A 7 14.57 19.41 -3.81
N ARG A 8 15.06 18.23 -4.12
CA ARG A 8 15.17 17.72 -5.48
C ARG A 8 14.59 16.32 -5.52
N TYR A 9 13.65 16.07 -6.39
CA TYR A 9 12.93 14.81 -6.49
C TYR A 9 12.75 14.40 -7.94
N TYR A 10 12.49 13.11 -8.15
CA TYR A 10 12.29 12.55 -9.48
C TYR A 10 10.87 12.05 -9.57
N THR A 11 10.08 12.60 -10.49
CA THR A 11 8.71 12.13 -10.73
C THR A 11 8.73 10.97 -11.70
N MET A 12 8.37 9.80 -11.19
CA MET A 12 8.18 8.59 -11.99
C MET A 12 7.01 8.78 -12.96
N GLY A 13 6.96 8.03 -14.04
CA GLY A 13 5.98 8.23 -15.11
C GLY A 13 6.37 9.36 -16.04
N SER A 14 6.41 10.61 -15.57
CA SER A 14 6.93 11.73 -16.38
C SER A 14 8.44 11.68 -16.61
N ASN A 15 9.14 10.92 -15.77
CA ASN A 15 10.60 10.69 -15.82
C ASN A 15 11.41 11.99 -15.80
N LYS A 16 11.06 12.91 -14.90
CA LYS A 16 11.70 14.22 -14.80
C LYS A 16 12.22 14.50 -13.40
N TRP A 17 13.42 15.07 -13.33
CA TRP A 17 13.91 15.70 -12.11
C TRP A 17 13.24 17.05 -11.91
N GLN A 18 12.69 17.25 -10.71
CA GLN A 18 12.03 18.46 -10.29
C GLN A 18 12.71 19.06 -9.05
N GLN A 19 12.33 20.29 -8.71
CA GLN A 19 12.90 21.04 -7.59
C GLN A 19 11.77 21.75 -6.85
N ALA A 20 11.88 21.78 -5.52
CA ALA A 20 10.93 22.49 -4.67
C ALA A 20 11.64 23.23 -3.53
N THR A 21 10.93 24.11 -2.90
CA THR A 21 11.41 24.90 -1.75
C THR A 21 11.26 24.17 -0.42
N SER A 22 10.34 23.23 -0.34
CA SER A 22 10.03 22.44 0.86
C SER A 22 9.49 21.05 0.51
N PHE A 23 9.46 20.15 1.48
CA PHE A 23 8.77 18.87 1.44
C PHE A 23 7.92 18.74 2.72
N PRO A 24 6.64 18.32 2.66
CA PRO A 24 5.88 18.01 1.45
C PRO A 24 5.87 19.17 0.44
N LEU A 25 5.61 18.85 -0.83
CA LEU A 25 5.69 19.84 -1.91
C LEU A 25 4.67 20.97 -1.72
N PRO A 26 4.99 22.22 -2.05
CA PRO A 26 4.01 23.30 -2.05
C PRO A 26 2.81 22.97 -2.95
N ASN A 27 1.61 23.34 -2.48
CA ASN A 27 0.33 23.10 -3.17
C ASN A 27 -0.09 21.62 -3.29
N THR A 28 0.52 20.72 -2.52
CA THR A 28 0.01 19.35 -2.40
C THR A 28 -1.34 19.36 -1.69
N GLU A 29 -2.33 18.70 -2.27
CA GLU A 29 -3.65 18.49 -1.69
C GLU A 29 -3.71 17.08 -1.09
N ILE A 30 -4.07 17.00 0.20
CA ILE A 30 -4.26 15.70 0.87
C ILE A 30 -5.63 15.16 0.48
N LYS A 31 -5.68 13.94 -0.02
CA LYS A 31 -6.91 13.23 -0.37
C LYS A 31 -7.02 11.94 0.43
N ASN A 32 -8.19 11.71 1.00
CA ASN A 32 -8.50 10.45 1.66
C ASN A 32 -9.14 9.49 0.67
N PHE A 33 -8.62 8.27 0.64
CA PHE A 33 -9.23 7.16 -0.07
C PHE A 33 -9.71 6.12 0.94
N TYR A 34 -10.87 5.56 0.67
CA TYR A 34 -11.51 4.56 1.53
C TYR A 34 -11.56 3.22 0.81
N LEU A 35 -11.18 2.17 1.54
CA LEU A 35 -11.36 0.79 1.09
C LEU A 35 -12.83 0.44 1.25
N ALA A 36 -13.47 -0.05 0.21
CA ALA A 36 -14.88 -0.40 0.19
C ALA A 36 -15.10 -1.72 -0.55
N SER A 37 -15.97 -2.57 -0.02
CA SER A 37 -16.37 -3.83 -0.64
C SER A 37 -17.73 -4.31 -0.12
N ALA A 38 -18.25 -5.35 -0.72
CA ALA A 38 -19.34 -6.14 -0.16
C ALA A 38 -18.82 -7.44 0.49
N GLY A 39 -17.57 -7.46 0.95
CA GLY A 39 -16.92 -8.60 1.60
C GLY A 39 -16.29 -9.59 0.62
N LYS A 40 -15.94 -9.15 -0.57
CA LYS A 40 -15.36 -10.00 -1.63
C LYS A 40 -14.21 -9.30 -2.38
N ALA A 41 -13.40 -8.51 -1.66
CA ALA A 41 -12.22 -7.85 -2.25
C ALA A 41 -11.07 -8.83 -2.54
N ASN A 42 -11.23 -10.12 -2.26
CA ASN A 42 -10.22 -11.13 -2.58
C ASN A 42 -10.01 -11.21 -4.09
N THR A 43 -8.75 -11.18 -4.48
CA THR A 43 -8.24 -11.14 -5.85
C THR A 43 -8.56 -9.85 -6.61
N ARG A 44 -7.84 -9.59 -7.69
CA ARG A 44 -8.11 -8.46 -8.62
C ARG A 44 -9.48 -8.53 -9.31
N ASN A 45 -10.14 -9.69 -9.27
CA ASN A 45 -11.47 -9.93 -9.86
C ASN A 45 -12.59 -9.78 -8.82
N GLY A 46 -12.25 -9.38 -7.60
CA GLY A 46 -13.19 -9.13 -6.51
C GLY A 46 -13.98 -7.84 -6.68
N ASP A 47 -14.66 -7.44 -5.61
CA ASP A 47 -15.51 -6.24 -5.60
C ASP A 47 -14.85 -5.05 -4.86
N GLY A 48 -13.57 -5.15 -4.52
CA GLY A 48 -12.86 -4.13 -3.77
C GLY A 48 -12.70 -2.82 -4.57
N LYS A 49 -13.09 -1.72 -3.97
CA LYS A 49 -13.01 -0.37 -4.53
C LYS A 49 -12.19 0.55 -3.64
N LEU A 50 -11.37 1.36 -4.27
CA LEU A 50 -10.67 2.48 -3.63
C LEU A 50 -11.42 3.77 -3.94
N SER A 51 -12.13 4.31 -2.96
CA SER A 51 -13.12 5.39 -3.15
C SER A 51 -12.71 6.69 -2.47
N LEU A 52 -13.00 7.81 -3.11
CA LEU A 52 -12.87 9.15 -2.49
C LEU A 52 -14.01 9.47 -1.50
N THR A 53 -15.07 8.67 -1.49
CA THR A 53 -16.21 8.86 -0.59
C THR A 53 -16.29 7.73 0.42
N THR A 54 -16.61 8.07 1.67
CA THR A 54 -16.84 7.07 2.72
C THR A 54 -17.98 6.13 2.31
N PRO A 55 -17.78 4.81 2.33
CA PRO A 55 -18.85 3.87 2.00
C PRO A 55 -20.00 3.97 3.00
N ALA A 56 -21.24 3.99 2.51
CA ALA A 56 -22.44 4.03 3.36
C ALA A 56 -22.61 2.72 4.15
N LYS A 57 -22.14 1.61 3.61
CA LYS A 57 -22.08 0.30 4.23
C LYS A 57 -20.79 -0.35 3.81
N ASP A 58 -20.05 -0.84 4.78
CA ASP A 58 -18.82 -1.59 4.56
C ASP A 58 -18.96 -2.97 5.20
N MET A 59 -18.41 -3.98 4.54
CA MET A 59 -18.36 -5.34 5.06
C MET A 59 -16.89 -5.75 5.17
N PRO A 60 -16.53 -6.47 6.23
CA PRO A 60 -15.17 -6.93 6.36
C PRO A 60 -14.82 -7.94 5.27
N ASP A 61 -13.67 -7.75 4.65
CA ASP A 61 -13.06 -8.75 3.79
C ASP A 61 -12.23 -9.71 4.65
N ALA A 62 -12.21 -10.97 4.27
CA ALA A 62 -11.48 -12.00 5.00
C ALA A 62 -10.70 -12.91 4.07
N PHE A 63 -9.53 -13.33 4.52
CA PHE A 63 -8.72 -14.36 3.84
C PHE A 63 -8.03 -15.24 4.87
N THR A 64 -7.57 -16.38 4.43
CA THR A 64 -6.76 -17.29 5.24
C THR A 64 -5.31 -17.18 4.84
N TYR A 65 -4.48 -16.76 5.78
CA TYR A 65 -3.03 -16.79 5.61
C TYR A 65 -2.52 -18.21 5.81
N ASP A 66 -1.79 -18.73 4.83
CA ASP A 66 -1.11 -20.02 4.90
C ASP A 66 0.41 -19.82 4.96
N PRO A 67 1.08 -20.07 6.11
CA PRO A 67 2.52 -19.90 6.22
C PRO A 67 3.32 -20.89 5.35
N MET A 68 2.70 -21.98 4.87
CA MET A 68 3.35 -22.93 3.94
C MET A 68 3.28 -22.48 2.48
N ASN A 69 2.45 -21.47 2.18
CA ASN A 69 2.30 -20.87 0.86
C ASN A 69 2.22 -19.34 0.96
N PRO A 70 3.25 -18.68 1.49
CA PRO A 70 3.22 -17.22 1.72
C PRO A 70 3.14 -16.47 0.40
N VAL A 71 2.60 -15.24 0.45
CA VAL A 71 2.69 -14.31 -0.68
C VAL A 71 4.16 -13.95 -0.89
N SER A 72 4.67 -14.24 -2.08
CA SER A 72 6.06 -13.93 -2.44
C SER A 72 6.23 -12.45 -2.74
N SER A 73 7.37 -11.88 -2.36
CA SER A 73 7.75 -10.54 -2.80
C SER A 73 8.17 -10.56 -4.27
N LEU A 74 7.62 -9.63 -5.05
CA LEU A 74 8.00 -9.38 -6.43
C LEU A 74 8.31 -7.89 -6.57
N GLY A 75 9.59 -7.56 -6.66
CA GLY A 75 10.04 -6.17 -6.63
C GLY A 75 9.96 -5.54 -5.24
N GLY A 76 9.69 -4.22 -5.19
CA GLY A 76 9.58 -3.44 -3.97
C GLY A 76 10.91 -2.87 -3.47
N ASN A 77 10.93 -2.45 -2.20
CA ASN A 77 12.06 -1.77 -1.55
C ASN A 77 13.12 -2.77 -1.04
N VAL A 78 13.57 -3.68 -1.91
CA VAL A 78 14.59 -4.67 -1.57
C VAL A 78 15.94 -4.26 -2.13
N CYS A 79 16.98 -4.50 -1.34
CA CYS A 79 18.35 -4.32 -1.81
C CYS A 79 19.24 -5.48 -1.35
N CYS A 80 20.38 -5.66 -2.05
CA CYS A 80 21.51 -6.48 -1.60
C CYS A 80 21.21 -7.99 -1.48
N THR A 81 20.17 -8.49 -2.14
CA THR A 81 19.75 -9.89 -2.13
C THR A 81 20.41 -10.73 -3.25
N GLY A 82 21.33 -10.14 -4.00
CA GLY A 82 21.92 -10.77 -5.20
C GLY A 82 20.85 -10.95 -6.28
N ASN A 83 20.77 -12.17 -6.84
CA ASN A 83 19.77 -12.50 -7.87
C ASN A 83 18.51 -13.16 -7.31
N ALA A 84 18.38 -13.29 -5.98
CA ALA A 84 17.26 -14.00 -5.37
C ALA A 84 15.95 -13.22 -5.44
N VAL A 85 16.00 -11.91 -5.19
CA VAL A 85 14.85 -10.99 -5.34
C VAL A 85 15.39 -9.69 -5.94
N GLN A 86 14.79 -9.24 -7.02
CA GLN A 86 15.14 -7.96 -7.64
C GLN A 86 14.27 -6.85 -7.04
N GLY A 87 14.90 -5.74 -6.64
CA GLY A 87 14.19 -4.54 -6.21
C GLY A 87 13.61 -3.76 -7.38
N GLY A 88 12.62 -2.91 -7.12
CA GLY A 88 12.03 -2.02 -8.09
C GLY A 88 10.57 -2.34 -8.44
N SER A 89 10.09 -1.75 -9.51
CA SER A 89 8.71 -1.87 -9.97
C SER A 89 8.53 -3.06 -10.90
N PHE A 90 7.62 -3.96 -10.54
CA PHE A 90 7.28 -5.18 -11.30
C PHE A 90 5.77 -5.34 -11.41
N ASP A 91 5.33 -6.04 -12.45
CA ASP A 91 3.92 -6.32 -12.68
C ASP A 91 3.38 -7.32 -11.66
N GLN A 92 2.52 -6.86 -10.77
CA GLN A 92 1.87 -7.61 -9.69
C GLN A 92 0.61 -8.36 -10.15
N SER A 93 0.15 -8.17 -11.40
CA SER A 93 -1.14 -8.63 -11.87
C SER A 93 -1.41 -10.12 -11.66
N GLN A 94 -0.38 -10.96 -11.72
CA GLN A 94 -0.49 -12.39 -11.45
C GLN A 94 -0.56 -12.70 -9.94
N MET A 95 0.12 -11.92 -9.12
CA MET A 95 0.04 -12.06 -7.66
C MET A 95 -1.33 -11.68 -7.13
N GLU A 96 -1.96 -10.68 -7.72
CA GLU A 96 -3.30 -10.20 -7.37
C GLU A 96 -4.42 -11.23 -7.70
N LEU A 97 -4.12 -12.35 -8.34
CA LEU A 97 -5.07 -13.46 -8.55
C LEU A 97 -5.20 -14.38 -7.34
N ARG A 98 -4.33 -14.24 -6.32
CA ARG A 98 -4.38 -15.06 -5.12
C ARG A 98 -5.59 -14.69 -4.24
N ASN A 99 -6.23 -15.70 -3.63
CA ASN A 99 -7.37 -15.50 -2.74
C ASN A 99 -7.00 -14.91 -1.35
N ASP A 100 -5.72 -14.88 -1.04
CA ASP A 100 -5.18 -14.31 0.20
C ASP A 100 -4.61 -12.90 0.01
N ILE A 101 -4.92 -12.27 -1.11
CA ILE A 101 -4.65 -10.85 -1.39
C ILE A 101 -5.97 -10.12 -1.59
N LEU A 102 -6.16 -9.05 -0.84
CA LEU A 102 -7.28 -8.12 -1.01
C LEU A 102 -6.87 -7.01 -1.96
N VAL A 103 -7.68 -6.76 -2.97
CA VAL A 103 -7.39 -5.77 -4.01
C VAL A 103 -8.50 -4.72 -4.04
N TYR A 104 -8.11 -3.46 -3.88
CA TYR A 104 -9.02 -2.32 -3.94
C TYR A 104 -8.55 -1.38 -5.05
N THR A 105 -9.37 -1.21 -6.08
CA THR A 105 -9.02 -0.43 -7.26
C THR A 105 -9.92 0.80 -7.37
N SER A 106 -9.32 1.95 -7.69
CA SER A 106 -10.07 3.18 -7.97
C SER A 106 -10.80 3.08 -9.32
N GLU A 107 -11.76 3.97 -9.54
CA GLU A 107 -12.22 4.23 -10.91
C GLU A 107 -11.03 4.73 -11.75
N GLN A 108 -11.13 4.51 -13.05
CA GLN A 108 -10.11 5.01 -13.98
C GLN A 108 -9.97 6.52 -13.85
N LEU A 109 -8.74 6.98 -13.69
CA LEU A 109 -8.46 8.41 -13.61
C LEU A 109 -8.67 9.07 -14.98
N ALA A 110 -9.46 10.14 -15.00
CA ALA A 110 -9.74 10.89 -16.24
C ALA A 110 -8.53 11.69 -16.73
N GLU A 111 -7.66 12.06 -15.80
CA GLU A 111 -6.43 12.83 -16.05
C GLU A 111 -5.27 12.22 -15.25
N GLY A 112 -4.05 12.51 -15.68
CA GLY A 112 -2.85 12.11 -14.93
C GLY A 112 -2.81 12.78 -13.56
N VAL A 113 -2.46 11.99 -12.53
CA VAL A 113 -2.31 12.45 -11.15
C VAL A 113 -0.87 12.24 -10.72
N GLU A 114 -0.24 13.29 -10.20
CA GLU A 114 1.05 13.18 -9.51
C GLU A 114 0.81 12.94 -8.03
N ILE A 115 1.31 11.83 -7.50
CA ILE A 115 1.27 11.50 -6.08
C ILE A 115 2.66 11.77 -5.52
N SER A 116 2.76 12.67 -4.54
CA SER A 116 4.04 13.02 -3.94
C SER A 116 3.90 13.31 -2.46
N GLY A 117 4.77 12.73 -1.66
CA GLY A 117 4.80 12.91 -0.22
C GLY A 117 4.55 11.63 0.55
N PHE A 118 4.02 11.79 1.76
CA PHE A 118 3.70 10.67 2.65
C PHE A 118 2.33 10.08 2.34
N ILE A 119 2.28 8.76 2.23
CA ILE A 119 1.05 7.99 2.07
C ILE A 119 0.79 7.26 3.37
N GLU A 120 -0.17 7.75 4.12
CA GLU A 120 -0.56 7.18 5.40
C GLU A 120 -1.68 6.16 5.20
N SER A 121 -1.64 5.07 5.95
CA SER A 121 -2.61 3.99 5.84
C SER A 121 -3.09 3.57 7.22
N THR A 122 -4.41 3.53 7.40
CA THR A 122 -5.08 3.03 8.60
C THR A 122 -5.95 1.86 8.23
N LEU A 123 -5.77 0.73 8.92
CA LEU A 123 -6.62 -0.45 8.78
C LEU A 123 -7.30 -0.82 10.08
N PHE A 124 -8.47 -1.44 9.97
CA PHE A 124 -9.15 -2.12 11.07
C PHE A 124 -9.02 -3.62 10.86
N VAL A 125 -8.24 -4.29 11.70
CA VAL A 125 -7.80 -5.68 11.48
C VAL A 125 -8.18 -6.54 12.68
N SER A 126 -8.69 -7.74 12.41
CA SER A 126 -8.83 -8.80 13.40
C SER A 126 -8.20 -10.10 12.88
N SER A 127 -7.81 -10.98 13.79
CA SER A 127 -7.22 -12.28 13.44
C SER A 127 -7.71 -13.36 14.40
N THR A 128 -7.73 -14.59 13.92
CA THR A 128 -7.91 -15.79 14.77
C THR A 128 -6.61 -16.18 15.48
N GLY A 129 -5.47 -15.62 15.02
CA GLY A 129 -4.16 -15.76 15.67
C GLY A 129 -3.89 -14.68 16.70
N LEU A 130 -2.80 -14.84 17.44
CA LEU A 130 -2.33 -13.86 18.42
C LEU A 130 -1.42 -12.80 17.80
N ASP A 131 -0.89 -13.05 16.62
CA ASP A 131 0.01 -12.17 15.86
C ASP A 131 -0.06 -12.49 14.38
N THR A 132 0.19 -11.49 13.55
CA THR A 132 0.34 -11.61 12.10
C THR A 132 1.02 -10.37 11.55
N ASP A 133 1.46 -10.44 10.30
CA ASP A 133 1.93 -9.27 9.56
C ASP A 133 0.81 -8.76 8.63
N VAL A 134 0.76 -7.46 8.44
CA VAL A 134 -0.09 -6.81 7.44
C VAL A 134 0.80 -6.02 6.50
N THR A 135 0.63 -6.26 5.21
CA THR A 135 1.37 -5.56 4.14
C THR A 135 0.39 -4.78 3.28
N ILE A 136 0.76 -3.55 2.93
CA ILE A 136 0.05 -2.75 1.94
C ILE A 136 1.02 -2.45 0.80
N LYS A 137 0.53 -2.57 -0.44
CA LYS A 137 1.22 -2.12 -1.64
C LYS A 137 0.41 -1.05 -2.34
N LEU A 138 1.05 0.04 -2.71
CA LEU A 138 0.50 1.01 -3.66
C LEU A 138 0.86 0.57 -5.06
N ILE A 139 -0.14 0.53 -5.93
CA ILE A 139 -0.02 -0.03 -7.28
C ILE A 139 -0.59 0.94 -8.30
N ASP A 140 0.12 1.13 -9.41
CA ASP A 140 -0.35 1.84 -10.59
C ASP A 140 -0.85 0.82 -11.61
N VAL A 141 -2.16 0.91 -11.96
CA VAL A 141 -2.80 -0.01 -12.89
C VAL A 141 -2.90 0.63 -14.27
N TYR A 142 -2.22 0.05 -15.24
CA TYR A 142 -2.22 0.51 -16.61
C TYR A 142 -3.44 0.05 -17.42
N PRO A 143 -3.78 0.74 -18.53
CA PRO A 143 -4.91 0.38 -19.37
C PRO A 143 -4.83 -1.03 -19.99
N ASP A 144 -3.63 -1.60 -20.11
CA ASP A 144 -3.43 -2.98 -20.59
C ASP A 144 -3.63 -4.03 -19.49
N GLY A 145 -3.98 -3.60 -18.28
CA GLY A 145 -4.22 -4.45 -17.12
C GLY A 145 -2.98 -4.85 -16.32
N LYS A 146 -1.81 -4.36 -16.67
CA LYS A 146 -0.62 -4.51 -15.85
C LYS A 146 -0.72 -3.64 -14.61
N ALA A 147 -0.14 -4.11 -13.51
CA ALA A 147 -0.26 -3.52 -12.20
C ALA A 147 1.13 -3.38 -11.56
N TYR A 148 1.73 -2.20 -11.65
CA TYR A 148 3.10 -1.97 -11.18
C TYR A 148 3.13 -1.42 -9.76
N ASN A 149 3.91 -2.07 -8.89
CA ASN A 149 4.10 -1.57 -7.53
C ASN A 149 4.92 -0.27 -7.54
N LEU A 150 4.43 0.71 -6.79
CA LEU A 150 5.10 2.00 -6.56
C LEU A 150 5.84 1.99 -5.23
N ASP A 151 5.18 1.58 -4.16
CA ASP A 151 5.77 1.46 -2.84
C ASP A 151 5.02 0.42 -2.00
N GLU A 152 5.62 -0.02 -0.89
CA GLU A 152 5.02 -0.99 0.02
C GLU A 152 5.43 -0.73 1.46
N THR A 153 4.58 -1.14 2.40
CA THR A 153 4.86 -1.10 3.83
C THR A 153 4.37 -2.37 4.51
N ILE A 154 4.98 -2.72 5.62
CA ILE A 154 4.62 -3.87 6.44
C ILE A 154 4.59 -3.49 7.91
N GLN A 155 3.61 -4.02 8.64
CA GLN A 155 3.50 -3.88 10.09
C GLN A 155 3.25 -5.24 10.74
N ARG A 156 4.13 -5.65 11.66
CA ARG A 156 3.88 -6.78 12.55
C ARG A 156 2.96 -6.32 13.69
N LEU A 157 1.83 -7.00 13.86
CA LEU A 157 0.75 -6.49 14.71
C LEU A 157 1.06 -6.52 16.21
N ARG A 158 1.95 -7.38 16.68
CA ARG A 158 2.43 -7.31 18.07
C ARG A 158 3.23 -6.04 18.39
N TYR A 159 3.71 -5.32 17.36
CA TYR A 159 4.43 -4.04 17.48
C TYR A 159 3.60 -2.83 17.01
N ARG A 160 2.27 -2.98 16.89
CA ARG A 160 1.37 -1.89 16.47
C ARG A 160 1.35 -0.68 17.40
N GLU A 161 1.75 -0.88 18.67
CA GLU A 161 1.80 0.17 19.70
C GLU A 161 3.21 0.74 19.91
N GLY A 162 4.20 0.22 19.17
CA GLY A 162 5.62 0.61 19.26
C GLY A 162 6.53 -0.60 19.28
N TYR A 163 7.82 -0.38 19.05
CA TYR A 163 8.83 -1.45 18.96
C TYR A 163 9.54 -1.75 20.29
N ASP A 164 9.19 -1.05 21.36
CA ASP A 164 9.78 -1.20 22.68
C ASP A 164 9.21 -2.40 23.45
N LYS A 165 8.02 -2.87 23.09
CA LYS A 165 7.36 -4.02 23.72
C LYS A 165 6.48 -4.79 22.75
N GLU A 166 6.33 -6.08 23.02
CA GLU A 166 5.38 -6.94 22.30
C GLU A 166 4.00 -6.88 22.96
N VAL A 167 2.96 -6.55 22.16
CA VAL A 167 1.56 -6.54 22.59
C VAL A 167 0.75 -7.44 21.66
N PHE A 168 0.54 -8.69 22.06
CA PHE A 168 -0.21 -9.66 21.27
C PHE A 168 -1.67 -9.26 21.09
N MET A 169 -2.28 -9.75 20.02
CA MET A 169 -3.69 -9.55 19.73
C MET A 169 -4.55 -10.52 20.57
N GLU A 170 -5.77 -10.10 20.86
CA GLU A 170 -6.84 -11.00 21.29
C GLU A 170 -7.56 -11.53 20.03
N LYS A 171 -7.86 -12.84 20.03
CA LYS A 171 -8.52 -13.48 18.88
C LYS A 171 -9.86 -12.81 18.57
N ASN A 172 -10.08 -12.53 17.28
CA ASN A 172 -11.31 -11.94 16.75
C ASN A 172 -11.63 -10.51 17.25
N LYS A 173 -10.76 -9.89 18.02
CA LYS A 173 -10.88 -8.48 18.39
C LYS A 173 -10.36 -7.60 17.26
N VAL A 174 -11.10 -6.55 16.96
CA VAL A 174 -10.71 -5.57 15.95
C VAL A 174 -9.75 -4.55 16.55
N TYR A 175 -8.66 -4.29 15.86
CA TYR A 175 -7.67 -3.28 16.20
C TYR A 175 -7.55 -2.26 15.07
N LYS A 176 -7.50 -0.98 15.44
CA LYS A 176 -7.03 0.06 14.54
C LYS A 176 -5.52 -0.05 14.43
N VAL A 177 -5.01 -0.10 13.23
CA VAL A 177 -3.58 -0.21 12.93
C VAL A 177 -3.20 0.89 11.95
N ASP A 178 -2.34 1.79 12.40
CA ASP A 178 -1.71 2.78 11.55
C ASP A 178 -0.37 2.20 11.08
N LEU A 179 -0.19 2.03 9.77
CA LEU A 179 1.03 1.47 9.21
C LEU A 179 2.09 2.56 9.04
N THR A 180 3.36 2.13 9.00
CA THR A 180 4.46 3.02 8.66
C THR A 180 4.18 3.69 7.32
N PRO A 181 4.24 5.04 7.22
CA PRO A 181 3.95 5.73 5.97
C PRO A 181 4.88 5.29 4.84
N MET A 182 4.32 5.10 3.65
CA MET A 182 5.08 5.01 2.40
C MET A 182 5.45 6.42 1.93
N VAL A 183 6.49 6.53 1.08
CA VAL A 183 6.93 7.82 0.53
C VAL A 183 7.19 7.65 -0.96
N THR A 184 6.53 8.47 -1.78
CA THR A 184 6.72 8.45 -3.23
C THR A 184 6.75 9.84 -3.85
N SER A 185 7.17 9.93 -5.11
CA SER A 185 7.13 11.14 -5.94
C SER A 185 7.15 10.83 -7.44
#